data_501bbaea1109021ca126a826bc9723a9
#
_entry.id   501bbaea1109021ca126a826bc9723a9
#
_cell.length_a   1.000
_cell.length_b   1.000
_cell.length_c   1.000
_cell.angle_alpha   90.00
_cell.angle_beta   90.00
_cell.angle_gamma   90.00
#
_symmetry.space_group_name_H-M   'P 1'
#
loop_
_entity.id
_entity.type
_entity.pdbx_description
1 polymer ?
#
loop_
_entity_poly.entity_id
_entity_poly.type
_entity_poly.pdbx_seq_one_letter_code
_entity_poly.pdbx_strand_id
1 'polypeptide(L)'
;MVLTNQWYLYSAAIEKLVCDKIIGLGKEKFKKASIDVPVSRDLSAEERSSGIKPNVGVDESIRISDVVFLNEDWLFELVWPFIKEANVHAGWNYDIRSCESQQLTRYKKGGYYKWHTDGRSDSLSAYNDPSNVHINGYVRKLSLSLLLNDNFEGGEL
;
A
#
# COMPACT_ATOMS: atom_id res chain seq x y z
N MET A 1 -4.33 -23.42 -10.37
CA MET A 1 -3.80 -23.54 -8.99
C MET A 1 -4.89 -23.06 -8.06
N VAL A 2 -5.32 -23.87 -7.10
CA VAL A 2 -6.29 -23.45 -6.07
C VAL A 2 -5.47 -23.04 -4.86
N LEU A 3 -5.60 -21.77 -4.44
CA LEU A 3 -4.94 -21.31 -3.22
C LEU A 3 -5.65 -21.92 -2.02
N THR A 4 -4.91 -22.60 -1.15
CA THR A 4 -5.45 -23.17 0.10
C THR A 4 -5.67 -22.11 1.18
N ASN A 5 -4.88 -21.05 1.16
CA ASN A 5 -4.98 -19.92 2.08
C ASN A 5 -5.04 -18.62 1.27
N GLN A 6 -5.94 -17.72 1.66
CA GLN A 6 -6.08 -16.40 1.05
C GLN A 6 -5.36 -15.30 1.83
N TRP A 7 -5.04 -15.57 3.09
CA TRP A 7 -4.34 -14.65 3.99
C TRP A 7 -3.43 -15.43 4.95
N TYR A 8 -2.47 -14.72 5.52
CA TYR A 8 -1.59 -15.18 6.59
C TYR A 8 -1.45 -14.06 7.62
N LEU A 9 -1.65 -14.38 8.90
CA LEU A 9 -1.69 -13.42 9.99
C LEU A 9 -0.53 -13.62 10.94
N TYR A 10 0.15 -12.54 11.25
CA TYR A 10 1.07 -12.45 12.38
C TYR A 10 0.43 -11.64 13.51
N SER A 11 0.53 -12.10 14.73
CA SER A 11 0.06 -11.39 15.91
C SER A 11 1.25 -10.88 16.72
N ALA A 12 1.21 -9.60 17.11
CA ALA A 12 2.25 -8.96 17.91
C ALA A 12 3.67 -9.10 17.32
N ALA A 13 3.78 -9.07 15.98
CA ALA A 13 5.03 -9.36 15.28
C ALA A 13 6.07 -8.23 15.36
N ILE A 14 5.62 -7.00 15.59
CA ILE A 14 6.47 -5.81 15.63
C ILE A 14 6.33 -5.13 16.98
N GLU A 15 7.45 -4.82 17.60
CA GLU A 15 7.48 -4.13 18.90
C GLU A 15 6.89 -2.71 18.78
N LYS A 16 6.18 -2.30 19.85
CA LYS A 16 5.54 -0.98 19.90
C LYS A 16 6.51 0.18 19.61
N LEU A 17 7.72 0.11 20.12
CA LEU A 17 8.73 1.15 19.86
C LEU A 17 9.06 1.31 18.38
N VAL A 18 9.09 0.21 17.64
CA VAL A 18 9.30 0.22 16.18
C VAL A 18 8.08 0.79 15.46
N CYS A 19 6.87 0.42 15.89
CA CYS A 19 5.64 1.01 15.37
C CYS A 19 5.61 2.53 15.58
N ASP A 20 5.94 3.01 16.79
CA ASP A 20 6.03 4.44 17.12
C ASP A 20 7.08 5.16 16.25
N LYS A 21 8.22 4.52 15.97
CA LYS A 21 9.24 5.03 15.04
C LYS A 21 8.70 5.18 13.63
N ILE A 22 7.98 4.19 13.12
CA ILE A 22 7.37 4.23 11.78
C ILE A 22 6.34 5.37 11.70
N ILE A 23 5.47 5.51 12.71
CA ILE A 23 4.50 6.61 12.79
C ILE A 23 5.22 7.96 12.75
N GLY A 24 6.35 8.07 13.45
CA GLY A 24 7.19 9.27 13.47
C GLY A 24 7.71 9.70 12.11
N LEU A 25 8.00 8.77 11.20
CA LEU A 25 8.48 9.07 9.84
C LEU A 25 7.47 9.85 9.00
N GLY A 26 6.19 9.59 9.22
CA GLY A 26 5.11 10.27 8.50
C GLY A 26 4.71 11.61 9.08
N LYS A 27 5.16 11.96 10.28
CA LYS A 27 4.78 13.19 10.98
C LYS A 27 5.08 14.41 10.09
N GLU A 28 4.08 15.25 9.86
CA GLU A 28 4.17 16.47 9.03
C GLU A 28 4.29 16.24 7.50
N LYS A 29 4.39 14.99 7.04
CA LYS A 29 4.54 14.67 5.60
C LYS A 29 3.24 14.19 4.94
N PHE A 30 2.20 13.92 5.74
CA PHE A 30 0.94 13.38 5.24
C PHE A 30 0.23 14.30 4.25
N LYS A 31 -0.27 13.72 3.16
CA LYS A 31 -1.14 14.36 2.18
C LYS A 31 -2.45 13.57 2.08
N LYS A 32 -3.52 14.20 1.60
CA LYS A 32 -4.77 13.47 1.30
C LYS A 32 -4.48 12.33 0.33
N ALA A 33 -5.04 11.15 0.62
CA ALA A 33 -4.90 10.00 -0.25
C ALA A 33 -5.58 10.25 -1.59
N SER A 34 -4.90 9.88 -2.68
CA SER A 34 -5.47 9.83 -4.02
C SER A 34 -5.81 8.39 -4.38
N ILE A 35 -6.77 8.22 -5.28
CA ILE A 35 -7.15 6.94 -5.87
C ILE A 35 -7.14 7.04 -7.39
N ASP A 36 -7.12 5.92 -8.09
CA ASP A 36 -7.41 5.90 -9.51
C ASP A 36 -8.88 6.24 -9.74
N VAL A 37 -9.12 7.21 -10.62
CA VAL A 37 -10.48 7.62 -11.00
C VAL A 37 -10.85 7.04 -12.35
N PRO A 38 -12.12 6.61 -12.54
CA PRO A 38 -12.53 5.90 -13.76
C PRO A 38 -12.41 6.74 -15.04
N VAL A 39 -12.48 8.06 -14.90
CA VAL A 39 -12.44 9.00 -16.03
C VAL A 39 -11.19 9.86 -15.91
N SER A 40 -10.41 9.88 -16.97
CA SER A 40 -9.27 10.79 -17.09
C SER A 40 -9.77 12.24 -17.08
N ARG A 41 -9.15 13.08 -16.26
CA ARG A 41 -9.43 14.52 -16.21
C ARG A 41 -8.36 15.32 -16.93
N ASP A 42 -8.72 16.47 -17.43
CA ASP A 42 -7.73 17.40 -17.96
C ASP A 42 -6.88 18.00 -16.82
N LEU A 43 -5.57 17.96 -17.03
CA LEU A 43 -4.61 18.53 -16.11
C LEU A 43 -4.24 19.96 -16.53
N SER A 44 -4.07 20.86 -15.56
CA SER A 44 -3.44 22.16 -15.80
C SER A 44 -1.96 22.00 -16.19
N ALA A 45 -1.35 23.04 -16.73
CA ALA A 45 0.08 23.00 -17.07
C ALA A 45 0.97 22.77 -15.83
N GLU A 46 0.58 23.32 -14.69
CA GLU A 46 1.28 23.15 -13.41
C GLU A 46 1.19 21.71 -12.90
N GLU A 47 0.00 21.11 -12.98
CA GLU A 47 -0.20 19.70 -12.59
C GLU A 47 0.61 18.75 -13.46
N ARG A 48 0.66 18.98 -14.78
CA ARG A 48 1.50 18.18 -15.70
C ARG A 48 2.99 18.29 -15.36
N SER A 49 3.46 19.50 -15.07
CA SER A 49 4.86 19.73 -14.68
C SER A 49 5.23 19.10 -13.33
N SER A 50 4.23 18.93 -12.46
CA SER A 50 4.39 18.27 -11.15
C SER A 50 4.28 16.74 -11.20
N GLY A 51 4.14 16.14 -12.39
CA GLY A 51 4.04 14.68 -12.56
C GLY A 51 2.69 14.08 -12.14
N ILE A 52 1.65 14.90 -11.96
CA ILE A 52 0.32 14.41 -11.60
C ILE A 52 -0.27 13.63 -12.78
N LYS A 53 -0.85 12.46 -12.49
CA LYS A 53 -1.48 11.61 -13.51
C LYS A 53 -2.94 12.03 -13.72
N PRO A 54 -3.46 12.05 -14.97
CA PRO A 54 -4.81 12.53 -15.26
C PRO A 54 -5.92 11.63 -14.71
N ASN A 55 -5.61 10.38 -14.44
CA ASN A 55 -6.53 9.38 -13.91
C ASN A 55 -6.38 9.16 -12.39
N VAL A 56 -5.68 10.05 -11.70
CA VAL A 56 -5.49 9.97 -10.24
C VAL A 56 -6.07 11.22 -9.60
N GLY A 57 -6.86 11.04 -8.57
CA GLY A 57 -7.52 12.16 -7.89
C GLY A 57 -7.95 11.81 -6.47
N VAL A 58 -8.42 12.81 -5.75
CA VAL A 58 -9.06 12.65 -4.43
C VAL A 58 -10.55 12.45 -4.65
N ASP A 59 -11.08 11.32 -4.19
CA ASP A 59 -12.52 11.06 -4.15
C ASP A 59 -12.91 10.64 -2.73
N GLU A 60 -13.41 11.63 -1.98
CA GLU A 60 -13.82 11.41 -0.59
C GLU A 60 -15.06 10.53 -0.46
N SER A 61 -15.78 10.20 -1.54
CA SER A 61 -16.84 9.21 -1.50
C SER A 61 -16.33 7.77 -1.44
N ILE A 62 -15.06 7.55 -1.79
CA ILE A 62 -14.40 6.23 -1.79
C ILE A 62 -13.38 6.11 -0.66
N ARG A 63 -12.57 7.17 -0.44
CA ARG A 63 -11.50 7.14 0.54
C ARG A 63 -11.31 8.46 1.27
N ILE A 64 -11.34 8.43 2.59
CA ILE A 64 -10.96 9.54 3.46
C ILE A 64 -9.80 9.09 4.34
N SER A 65 -8.59 9.40 3.93
CA SER A 65 -7.37 9.12 4.70
C SER A 65 -6.25 10.06 4.27
N ASP A 66 -5.23 10.14 5.11
CA ASP A 66 -3.97 10.82 4.76
C ASP A 66 -2.89 9.76 4.52
N VAL A 67 -2.01 9.97 3.56
CA VAL A 67 -0.94 9.03 3.21
C VAL A 67 0.41 9.73 3.06
N VAL A 68 1.46 8.97 3.30
CA VAL A 68 2.82 9.28 2.90
C VAL A 68 3.52 8.01 2.44
N PHE A 69 4.32 8.10 1.38
CA PHE A 69 5.15 6.98 0.93
C PHE A 69 6.52 7.05 1.58
N LEU A 70 6.95 5.93 2.13
CA LEU A 70 8.20 5.75 2.83
C LEU A 70 9.12 4.85 1.98
N ASN A 71 10.40 5.22 1.90
CA ASN A 71 11.42 4.52 1.12
C ASN A 71 12.67 4.21 1.95
N GLU A 72 12.54 4.18 3.26
CA GLU A 72 13.64 3.85 4.17
C GLU A 72 14.00 2.37 4.05
N ASP A 73 15.26 2.08 3.71
CA ASP A 73 15.76 0.71 3.49
C ASP A 73 15.45 -0.23 4.66
N TRP A 74 15.59 0.26 5.89
CA TRP A 74 15.33 -0.54 7.08
C TRP A 74 13.86 -1.01 7.20
N LEU A 75 12.89 -0.29 6.59
CA LEU A 75 11.50 -0.74 6.55
C LEU A 75 11.32 -1.92 5.61
N PHE A 76 12.01 -1.92 4.47
CA PHE A 76 12.03 -3.08 3.57
C PHE A 76 12.66 -4.28 4.27
N GLU A 77 13.78 -4.08 4.94
CA GLU A 77 14.44 -5.13 5.72
C GLU A 77 13.54 -5.68 6.83
N LEU A 78 12.76 -4.82 7.48
CA LEU A 78 11.81 -5.21 8.52
C LEU A 78 10.69 -6.10 7.99
N VAL A 79 10.03 -5.72 6.90
CA VAL A 79 8.82 -6.42 6.41
C VAL A 79 9.12 -7.59 5.48
N TRP A 80 10.27 -7.60 4.82
CA TRP A 80 10.63 -8.59 3.82
C TRP A 80 10.65 -10.04 4.33
N PRO A 81 11.22 -10.34 5.53
CA PRO A 81 11.17 -11.68 6.10
C PRO A 81 9.75 -12.20 6.28
N PHE A 82 8.82 -11.38 6.78
CA PHE A 82 7.43 -11.76 6.99
C PHE A 82 6.73 -12.12 5.68
N ILE A 83 6.93 -11.36 4.62
CA ILE A 83 6.35 -11.65 3.30
C ILE A 83 6.88 -12.98 2.76
N LYS A 84 8.18 -13.23 2.87
CA LYS A 84 8.79 -14.49 2.41
C LYS A 84 8.31 -15.70 3.19
N GLU A 85 8.25 -15.59 4.50
CA GLU A 85 7.77 -16.63 5.38
C GLU A 85 6.30 -16.96 5.10
N ALA A 86 5.42 -15.93 5.04
CA ALA A 86 4.02 -16.11 4.71
C ALA A 86 3.83 -16.77 3.34
N ASN A 87 4.59 -16.36 2.33
CA ASN A 87 4.53 -16.92 0.99
C ASN A 87 4.79 -18.43 0.96
N VAL A 88 5.71 -18.91 1.80
CA VAL A 88 6.01 -20.33 1.94
C VAL A 88 4.95 -21.05 2.78
N HIS A 89 4.66 -20.52 3.97
CA HIS A 89 3.79 -21.21 4.95
C HIS A 89 2.31 -21.23 4.51
N ALA A 90 1.87 -20.21 3.78
CA ALA A 90 0.52 -20.21 3.18
C ALA A 90 0.44 -21.07 1.91
N GLY A 91 1.55 -21.59 1.43
CA GLY A 91 1.62 -22.40 0.21
C GLY A 91 1.44 -21.62 -1.09
N TRP A 92 1.59 -20.29 -1.06
CA TRP A 92 1.47 -19.47 -2.27
C TRP A 92 2.62 -19.69 -3.25
N ASN A 93 3.85 -19.76 -2.73
CA ASN A 93 5.08 -20.06 -3.48
C ASN A 93 5.32 -19.18 -4.71
N TYR A 94 4.96 -17.90 -4.63
CA TYR A 94 5.26 -16.92 -5.67
C TYR A 94 6.77 -16.63 -5.72
N ASP A 95 7.29 -16.37 -6.93
CA ASP A 95 8.63 -15.81 -7.12
C ASP A 95 8.60 -14.30 -6.83
N ILE A 96 8.75 -13.92 -5.55
CA ILE A 96 8.72 -12.54 -5.09
C ILE A 96 10.08 -11.91 -5.28
N ARG A 97 10.16 -10.86 -6.09
CA ARG A 97 11.43 -10.21 -6.47
C ARG A 97 11.55 -8.79 -5.95
N SER A 98 10.44 -8.10 -5.75
CA SER A 98 10.42 -6.68 -5.41
C SER A 98 9.21 -6.35 -4.57
N CYS A 99 9.25 -5.22 -3.89
CA CYS A 99 8.08 -4.61 -3.28
C CYS A 99 8.05 -3.10 -3.59
N GLU A 100 6.87 -2.54 -3.54
CA GLU A 100 6.65 -1.12 -3.73
C GLU A 100 7.05 -0.33 -2.48
N SER A 101 7.17 1.00 -2.62
CA SER A 101 7.30 1.92 -1.49
C SER A 101 6.18 1.67 -0.48
N GLN A 102 6.53 1.62 0.82
CA GLN A 102 5.54 1.42 1.85
C GLN A 102 4.64 2.65 1.98
N GLN A 103 3.34 2.46 1.91
CA GLN A 103 2.37 3.50 2.14
C GLN A 103 2.00 3.53 3.62
N LEU A 104 2.45 4.55 4.35
CA LEU A 104 1.94 4.84 5.68
C LEU A 104 0.62 5.59 5.55
N THR A 105 -0.44 4.98 6.06
CA THR A 105 -1.79 5.55 6.01
C THR A 105 -2.25 5.96 7.40
N ARG A 106 -2.83 7.15 7.50
CA ARG A 106 -3.46 7.66 8.71
C ARG A 106 -4.96 7.86 8.48
N TYR A 107 -5.76 7.17 9.28
CA TYR A 107 -7.19 7.41 9.39
C TYR A 107 -7.46 8.26 10.64
N LYS A 108 -8.19 9.35 10.48
CA LYS A 108 -8.74 10.17 11.56
C LYS A 108 -10.16 9.70 11.84
N LYS A 109 -10.79 10.21 12.92
CA LYS A 109 -12.19 9.92 13.22
C LYS A 109 -13.08 10.17 11.99
N GLY A 110 -13.85 9.15 11.60
CA GLY A 110 -14.70 9.16 10.40
C GLY A 110 -13.93 8.93 9.09
N GLY A 111 -12.62 8.64 9.15
CA GLY A 111 -11.85 8.23 7.97
C GLY A 111 -12.15 6.80 7.59
N TYR A 112 -12.12 6.51 6.29
CA TYR A 112 -12.41 5.18 5.76
C TYR A 112 -11.77 4.97 4.38
N TYR A 113 -11.74 3.72 3.97
CA TYR A 113 -11.52 3.30 2.61
C TYR A 113 -12.52 2.18 2.30
N LYS A 114 -13.37 2.36 1.30
CA LYS A 114 -14.35 1.34 0.91
C LYS A 114 -13.68 0.04 0.51
N TRP A 115 -14.42 -1.06 0.60
CA TRP A 115 -13.96 -2.36 0.12
C TRP A 115 -13.45 -2.26 -1.32
N HIS A 116 -12.26 -2.74 -1.54
CA HIS A 116 -11.56 -2.70 -2.83
C HIS A 116 -10.60 -3.88 -2.94
N THR A 117 -10.11 -4.10 -4.13
CA THR A 117 -8.98 -5.00 -4.37
C THR A 117 -7.74 -4.17 -4.67
N ASP A 118 -6.60 -4.60 -4.14
CA ASP A 118 -5.33 -4.00 -4.49
C ASP A 118 -4.91 -4.33 -5.93
N GLY A 119 -4.09 -3.46 -6.52
CA GLY A 119 -3.57 -3.65 -7.86
C GLY A 119 -4.59 -3.30 -8.95
N ARG A 120 -4.51 -4.00 -10.07
CA ARG A 120 -5.34 -3.75 -11.26
C ARG A 120 -6.58 -4.65 -11.35
N SER A 121 -7.04 -5.20 -10.26
CA SER A 121 -8.24 -6.04 -10.11
C SER A 121 -8.18 -7.41 -10.81
N ASP A 122 -7.29 -7.62 -11.79
CA ASP A 122 -7.16 -8.89 -12.50
C ASP A 122 -6.03 -9.80 -11.94
N SER A 123 -5.17 -9.27 -11.08
CA SER A 123 -3.99 -9.94 -10.51
C SER A 123 -3.07 -10.62 -11.54
N LEU A 124 -3.16 -10.22 -12.79
CA LEU A 124 -2.44 -10.81 -13.94
C LEU A 124 -1.67 -9.77 -14.74
N SER A 125 -2.22 -8.55 -14.87
CA SER A 125 -1.60 -7.49 -15.67
C SER A 125 -0.34 -6.94 -15.01
N ALA A 126 0.74 -6.95 -15.77
CA ALA A 126 1.98 -6.32 -15.36
C ALA A 126 1.88 -4.79 -15.37
N TYR A 127 2.59 -4.15 -14.45
CA TYR A 127 2.74 -2.70 -14.48
C TYR A 127 3.60 -2.29 -15.67
N ASN A 128 3.19 -1.25 -16.36
CA ASN A 128 3.97 -0.60 -17.41
C ASN A 128 4.32 0.81 -16.94
N ASP A 129 5.40 0.91 -16.18
CA ASP A 129 5.93 2.17 -15.67
C ASP A 129 7.46 2.17 -15.78
N PRO A 130 8.02 2.52 -16.95
CA PRO A 130 9.46 2.53 -17.17
C PRO A 130 10.23 3.45 -16.21
N SER A 131 9.55 4.41 -15.58
CA SER A 131 10.16 5.31 -14.59
C SER A 131 10.38 4.65 -13.22
N ASN A 132 9.71 3.52 -12.96
CA ASN A 132 9.81 2.80 -11.70
C ASN A 132 10.27 1.36 -11.92
N VAL A 133 11.58 1.15 -11.86
CA VAL A 133 12.20 -0.16 -12.10
C VAL A 133 11.77 -1.26 -11.14
N HIS A 134 11.26 -0.87 -9.95
CA HIS A 134 10.84 -1.84 -8.92
C HIS A 134 9.50 -2.50 -9.22
N ILE A 135 8.66 -1.88 -10.05
CA ILE A 135 7.35 -2.43 -10.42
C ILE A 135 7.20 -2.68 -11.91
N ASN A 136 8.02 -2.04 -12.75
CA ASN A 136 7.89 -2.18 -14.21
C ASN A 136 8.08 -3.63 -14.67
N GLY A 137 7.10 -4.14 -15.40
CA GLY A 137 7.08 -5.53 -15.88
C GLY A 137 6.65 -6.57 -14.83
N TYR A 138 6.40 -6.16 -13.58
CA TYR A 138 5.96 -7.06 -12.51
C TYR A 138 4.44 -7.02 -12.31
N VAL A 139 3.92 -8.11 -11.75
CA VAL A 139 2.53 -8.24 -11.33
C VAL A 139 2.46 -8.24 -9.81
N ARG A 140 1.63 -7.38 -9.21
CA ARG A 140 1.38 -7.42 -7.76
C ARG A 140 0.68 -8.73 -7.40
N LYS A 141 1.24 -9.49 -6.47
CA LYS A 141 0.70 -10.79 -6.02
C LYS A 141 0.30 -10.78 -4.57
N LEU A 142 1.04 -10.08 -3.72
CA LEU A 142 0.79 -10.03 -2.29
C LEU A 142 0.67 -8.58 -1.84
N SER A 143 -0.21 -8.33 -0.90
CA SER A 143 -0.31 -7.10 -0.13
C SER A 143 -0.03 -7.42 1.34
N LEU A 144 0.72 -6.55 2.01
CA LEU A 144 0.97 -6.62 3.44
C LEU A 144 0.38 -5.40 4.10
N SER A 145 -0.42 -5.61 5.14
CA SER A 145 -0.91 -4.55 6.03
C SER A 145 -0.29 -4.73 7.41
N LEU A 146 0.28 -3.66 7.94
CA LEU A 146 0.84 -3.61 9.29
C LEU A 146 0.06 -2.58 10.12
N LEU A 147 -0.65 -3.04 11.14
CA LEU A 147 -1.28 -2.16 12.12
C LEU A 147 -0.23 -1.63 13.10
N LEU A 148 -0.09 -0.32 13.18
CA LEU A 148 0.93 0.35 13.98
C LEU A 148 0.45 0.79 15.36
N ASN A 149 -0.86 0.79 15.58
CA ASN A 149 -1.50 1.07 16.88
C ASN A 149 -2.82 0.32 16.99
N ASP A 150 -3.36 0.25 18.19
CA ASP A 150 -4.56 -0.52 18.55
C ASP A 150 -5.62 0.31 19.30
N ASN A 151 -5.38 1.59 19.47
CA ASN A 151 -6.27 2.51 20.22
C ASN A 151 -7.34 3.15 19.31
N PHE A 152 -8.04 2.34 18.52
CA PHE A 152 -9.10 2.78 17.62
C PHE A 152 -10.25 1.75 17.60
N GLU A 153 -11.39 2.14 17.06
CA GLU A 153 -12.55 1.29 16.80
C GLU A 153 -12.83 1.26 15.29
N GLY A 154 -13.30 0.13 14.75
CA GLY A 154 -13.46 -0.11 13.32
C GLY A 154 -12.15 -0.48 12.63
N GLY A 155 -12.09 -0.33 11.32
CA GLY A 155 -10.90 -0.63 10.51
C GLY A 155 -10.76 -2.11 10.19
N GLU A 156 -11.87 -2.77 10.02
CA GLU A 156 -11.95 -4.17 9.58
C GLU A 156 -11.29 -4.34 8.21
N LEU A 157 -10.55 -5.45 8.04
CA LEU A 157 -9.84 -5.85 6.84
C LEU A 157 -10.45 -7.11 6.22
#